data_2ca604d00790d624c623345498508987
#
_entry.id   2ca604d00790d624c623345498508987
#
_cell.length_a   1.000
_cell.length_b   1.000
_cell.length_c   1.000
_cell.angle_alpha   90.00
_cell.angle_beta   90.00
_cell.angle_gamma   90.00
#
_symmetry.space_group_name_H-M   'P 1'
#
loop_
_entity.id
_entity.type
_entity.pdbx_description
1 polymer ?
#
loop_
_entity_poly.entity_id
_entity_poly.type
_entity_poly.pdbx_seq_one_letter_code
_entity_poly.pdbx_strand_id
1 'polypeptide(L)'
;NTKARVLSDRWAETQPLVLIDTSESDPWMNRGPKGKSRCNLPHASLAAAIAQDYLSHQGQGEKEITIGIVVPYLSQKELIRKILDAALGEDTPERRRIEVNTVHSFQGGEKDVIICDSVESEGMDTNWFFFDEGSRENQSAPLMLNVAVTRAKSKFILLANVSFIHQKFHGHIFKNLLELLRQQGAVLSASQLGIGFQTAEEECEIQQLQEIMSIEDLKQYDTNSFWGNIIPDLKHVHNRVIIFCPFVRKQRIDQLLPLFKKITESGNQVIIYTRPVSEHQDSYQTTARSLIDSLRKEGAVVRIRKNMHEKVILIDDTIV
;
A
#
# COMPACT_ATOMS: atom_id res chain seq x y z
N ASN A 1 -39.31 -7.25 5.00
CA ASN A 1 -38.39 -8.40 5.07
C ASN A 1 -37.84 -8.70 3.68
N THR A 2 -36.99 -7.85 3.15
CA THR A 2 -36.15 -8.17 2.00
C THR A 2 -35.04 -9.07 2.52
N LYS A 3 -35.07 -10.36 2.18
CA LYS A 3 -33.92 -11.26 2.42
C LYS A 3 -32.73 -10.61 1.75
N ALA A 4 -31.70 -10.26 2.52
CA ALA A 4 -30.45 -9.80 1.97
C ALA A 4 -29.97 -10.85 0.96
N ARG A 5 -29.69 -10.43 -0.27
CA ARG A 5 -29.14 -11.32 -1.29
C ARG A 5 -27.76 -11.73 -0.85
N VAL A 6 -27.56 -13.01 -0.61
CA VAL A 6 -26.24 -13.56 -0.31
C VAL A 6 -25.48 -13.64 -1.63
N LEU A 7 -24.40 -12.89 -1.75
CA LEU A 7 -23.47 -13.01 -2.86
C LEU A 7 -22.51 -14.16 -2.56
N SER A 8 -22.52 -15.16 -3.41
CA SER A 8 -21.52 -16.21 -3.43
C SER A 8 -20.32 -15.72 -4.24
N ASP A 9 -19.15 -15.85 -3.70
CA ASP A 9 -17.88 -15.64 -4.40
C ASP A 9 -16.98 -16.86 -4.21
N ARG A 10 -15.96 -16.96 -5.07
CA ARG A 10 -15.04 -18.11 -5.06
C ARG A 10 -14.03 -18.09 -3.90
N TRP A 11 -13.94 -16.97 -3.14
CA TRP A 11 -12.93 -16.82 -2.09
C TRP A 11 -13.51 -17.00 -0.69
N ALA A 12 -14.67 -16.40 -0.44
CA ALA A 12 -15.29 -16.36 0.89
C ALA A 12 -16.72 -16.89 0.88
N GLU A 13 -17.14 -17.51 -0.21
CA GLU A 13 -18.47 -18.11 -0.40
C GLU A 13 -19.60 -17.12 -0.01
N THR A 14 -20.36 -17.46 1.01
CA THR A 14 -21.50 -16.68 1.48
C THR A 14 -21.17 -15.72 2.61
N GLN A 15 -19.91 -15.58 3.01
CA GLN A 15 -19.53 -14.71 4.11
C GLN A 15 -19.75 -13.22 3.75
N PRO A 16 -20.57 -12.49 4.50
CA PRO A 16 -20.87 -11.09 4.21
C PRO A 16 -19.71 -10.15 4.58
N LEU A 17 -18.84 -10.58 5.49
CA LEU A 17 -17.72 -9.82 5.99
C LEU A 17 -16.41 -10.52 5.58
N VAL A 18 -15.51 -9.80 4.92
CA VAL A 18 -14.24 -10.34 4.44
C VAL A 18 -13.11 -9.39 4.81
N LEU A 19 -12.06 -9.93 5.40
CA LEU A 19 -10.79 -9.25 5.61
C LEU A 19 -9.76 -9.87 4.66
N ILE A 20 -9.16 -9.05 3.81
CA ILE A 20 -8.03 -9.43 2.98
C ILE A 20 -6.77 -8.84 3.60
N ASP A 21 -5.96 -9.70 4.18
CA ASP A 21 -4.69 -9.35 4.78
C ASP A 21 -3.60 -9.27 3.71
N THR A 22 -3.01 -8.09 3.55
CA THR A 22 -1.94 -7.83 2.59
C THR A 22 -0.55 -7.86 3.22
N SER A 23 -0.42 -8.26 4.49
CA SER A 23 0.85 -8.23 5.22
C SER A 23 1.97 -9.00 4.54
N GLU A 24 1.65 -10.15 3.92
CA GLU A 24 2.62 -11.01 3.23
C GLU A 24 3.02 -10.49 1.84
N SER A 25 2.26 -9.55 1.29
CA SER A 25 2.49 -8.98 -0.05
C SER A 25 3.42 -7.76 -0.02
N ASP A 26 3.99 -7.44 1.14
CA ASP A 26 4.87 -6.28 1.35
C ASP A 26 4.35 -5.00 0.66
N PRO A 27 3.09 -4.60 0.86
CA PRO A 27 2.56 -3.43 0.19
C PRO A 27 3.30 -2.19 0.67
N TRP A 28 3.53 -1.24 -0.24
CA TRP A 28 4.28 -0.03 0.05
C TRP A 28 3.46 1.22 -0.27
N MET A 29 3.39 2.12 0.70
CA MET A 29 2.66 3.37 0.55
C MET A 29 3.56 4.51 0.11
N ASN A 30 3.09 5.30 -0.83
CA ASN A 30 3.78 6.43 -1.43
C ASN A 30 2.96 7.73 -1.35
N ARG A 31 3.61 8.85 -1.65
CA ARG A 31 2.89 10.08 -2.01
C ARG A 31 2.43 10.00 -3.46
N GLY A 32 1.21 10.41 -3.72
CA GLY A 32 0.72 10.56 -5.09
C GLY A 32 1.44 11.69 -5.85
N PRO A 33 1.27 11.78 -7.17
CA PRO A 33 2.04 12.67 -8.05
C PRO A 33 2.04 14.14 -7.63
N LYS A 34 0.98 14.65 -7.02
CA LYS A 34 0.91 16.03 -6.51
C LYS A 34 1.47 16.22 -5.10
N GLY A 35 2.10 15.21 -4.52
CA GLY A 35 2.83 15.26 -3.25
C GLY A 35 1.98 15.45 -1.97
N LYS A 36 0.68 15.69 -2.09
CA LYS A 36 -0.19 16.02 -0.96
C LYS A 36 -1.03 14.85 -0.43
N SER A 37 -1.29 13.85 -1.26
CA SER A 37 -2.15 12.72 -0.94
C SER A 37 -1.35 11.43 -1.01
N ARG A 38 -1.85 10.37 -0.40
CA ARG A 38 -1.18 9.06 -0.30
C ARG A 38 -1.78 8.08 -1.28
N CYS A 39 -0.97 7.13 -1.72
CA CYS A 39 -1.41 6.00 -2.52
C CYS A 39 -0.57 4.74 -2.21
N ASN A 40 -1.16 3.60 -2.49
CA ASN A 40 -0.58 2.27 -2.34
C ASN A 40 -0.93 1.49 -3.61
N LEU A 41 0.03 1.33 -4.51
CA LEU A 41 -0.20 0.69 -5.79
C LEU A 41 -0.64 -0.77 -5.67
N PRO A 42 0.02 -1.62 -4.85
CA PRO A 42 -0.46 -2.98 -4.59
C PRO A 42 -1.92 -3.03 -4.14
N HIS A 43 -2.33 -2.20 -3.19
CA HIS A 43 -3.72 -2.14 -2.74
C HIS A 43 -4.67 -1.67 -3.85
N ALA A 44 -4.26 -0.67 -4.65
CA ALA A 44 -5.06 -0.18 -5.75
C ALA A 44 -5.32 -1.25 -6.81
N SER A 45 -4.27 -1.98 -7.19
CA SER A 45 -4.35 -3.10 -8.14
C SER A 45 -5.26 -4.21 -7.61
N LEU A 46 -5.09 -4.58 -6.34
CA LEU A 46 -5.91 -5.60 -5.70
C LEU A 46 -7.38 -5.20 -5.62
N ALA A 47 -7.68 -3.97 -5.21
CA ALA A 47 -9.06 -3.47 -5.16
C ALA A 47 -9.74 -3.50 -6.55
N ALA A 48 -9.01 -3.09 -7.59
CA ALA A 48 -9.48 -3.14 -8.96
C ALA A 48 -9.70 -4.57 -9.45
N ALA A 49 -8.76 -5.48 -9.18
CA ALA A 49 -8.85 -6.89 -9.57
C ALA A 49 -10.04 -7.59 -8.89
N ILE A 50 -10.27 -7.36 -7.60
CA ILE A 50 -11.44 -7.88 -6.89
C ILE A 50 -12.74 -7.37 -7.53
N ALA A 51 -12.82 -6.08 -7.84
CA ALA A 51 -14.01 -5.52 -8.47
C ALA A 51 -14.27 -6.14 -9.85
N GLN A 52 -13.24 -6.34 -10.65
CA GLN A 52 -13.35 -7.01 -11.96
C GLN A 52 -13.77 -8.47 -11.82
N ASP A 53 -13.23 -9.19 -10.86
CA ASP A 53 -13.59 -10.59 -10.62
C ASP A 53 -15.07 -10.74 -10.27
N TYR A 54 -15.64 -9.87 -9.42
CA TYR A 54 -17.07 -9.85 -9.16
C TYR A 54 -17.92 -9.60 -10.40
N LEU A 55 -17.48 -8.76 -11.31
CA LEU A 55 -18.21 -8.51 -12.56
C LEU A 55 -18.11 -9.69 -13.52
N SER A 56 -16.95 -10.36 -13.62
CA SER A 56 -16.71 -11.46 -14.54
C SER A 56 -17.44 -12.75 -14.15
N HIS A 57 -17.67 -12.97 -12.86
CA HIS A 57 -18.32 -14.18 -12.34
C HIS A 57 -19.85 -14.03 -12.15
N GLN A 58 -20.41 -12.95 -12.63
CA GLN A 58 -21.86 -12.75 -12.60
C GLN A 58 -22.53 -13.60 -13.68
N GLY A 59 -23.47 -14.48 -13.29
CA GLY A 59 -24.23 -15.34 -14.21
C GLY A 59 -25.14 -14.54 -15.15
N GLN A 60 -25.34 -15.03 -16.36
CA GLN A 60 -26.31 -14.46 -17.29
C GLN A 60 -27.73 -14.51 -16.70
N GLY A 61 -28.43 -13.39 -16.72
CA GLY A 61 -29.79 -13.27 -16.17
C GLY A 61 -29.86 -12.95 -14.68
N GLU A 62 -28.76 -12.84 -14.00
CA GLU A 62 -28.73 -12.34 -12.62
C GLU A 62 -28.83 -10.80 -12.58
N LYS A 63 -29.39 -10.29 -11.45
CA LYS A 63 -29.43 -8.84 -11.22
C LYS A 63 -28.00 -8.28 -11.19
N GLU A 64 -27.76 -7.25 -11.98
CA GLU A 64 -26.47 -6.56 -12.02
C GLU A 64 -25.98 -6.15 -10.62
N ILE A 65 -24.75 -6.52 -10.31
CA ILE A 65 -24.09 -6.18 -9.04
C ILE A 65 -23.49 -4.78 -9.17
N THR A 66 -23.64 -3.97 -8.14
CA THR A 66 -23.02 -2.65 -8.01
C THR A 66 -21.90 -2.72 -6.98
N ILE A 67 -20.76 -2.12 -7.31
CA ILE A 67 -19.56 -2.18 -6.48
C ILE A 67 -19.14 -0.76 -6.08
N GLY A 68 -18.85 -0.57 -4.80
CA GLY A 68 -18.26 0.65 -4.29
C GLY A 68 -16.84 0.39 -3.76
N ILE A 69 -15.88 1.19 -4.20
CA ILE A 69 -14.53 1.18 -3.64
C ILE A 69 -14.34 2.45 -2.85
N VAL A 70 -14.12 2.31 -1.56
CA VAL A 70 -14.02 3.41 -0.59
C VAL A 70 -12.60 3.52 -0.10
N VAL A 71 -12.00 4.70 -0.25
CA VAL A 71 -10.60 4.96 0.11
C VAL A 71 -10.47 6.23 0.97
N PRO A 72 -9.43 6.36 1.81
CA PRO A 72 -9.19 7.57 2.61
C PRO A 72 -8.56 8.72 1.81
N TYR A 73 -7.91 8.43 0.68
CA TYR A 73 -7.05 9.38 -0.01
C TYR A 73 -7.43 9.61 -1.47
N LEU A 74 -7.36 10.88 -1.89
CA LEU A 74 -7.68 11.27 -3.27
C LEU A 74 -6.76 10.60 -4.31
N SER A 75 -5.46 10.54 -4.04
CA SER A 75 -4.51 9.89 -4.97
C SER A 75 -4.78 8.40 -5.13
N GLN A 76 -5.22 7.71 -4.07
CA GLN A 76 -5.63 6.31 -4.15
C GLN A 76 -6.88 6.15 -5.02
N LYS A 77 -7.87 7.01 -4.83
CA LYS A 77 -9.07 7.04 -5.69
C LYS A 77 -8.72 7.21 -7.16
N GLU A 78 -7.87 8.21 -7.47
CA GLU A 78 -7.45 8.50 -8.84
C GLU A 78 -6.68 7.33 -9.45
N LEU A 79 -5.81 6.69 -8.68
CA LEU A 79 -5.04 5.52 -9.09
C LEU A 79 -5.95 4.33 -9.42
N ILE A 80 -6.87 3.97 -8.52
CA ILE A 80 -7.82 2.86 -8.76
C ILE A 80 -8.69 3.15 -10.00
N ARG A 81 -9.15 4.39 -10.16
CA ARG A 81 -9.94 4.75 -11.35
C ARG A 81 -9.16 4.55 -12.63
N LYS A 82 -7.91 5.01 -12.70
CA LYS A 82 -7.05 4.82 -13.88
C LYS A 82 -6.85 3.34 -14.20
N ILE A 83 -6.60 2.50 -13.19
CA ILE A 83 -6.45 1.05 -13.38
C ILE A 83 -7.74 0.44 -13.96
N LEU A 84 -8.89 0.78 -13.39
CA LEU A 84 -10.18 0.29 -13.87
C LEU A 84 -10.53 0.80 -15.27
N ASP A 85 -10.26 2.07 -15.55
CA ASP A 85 -10.50 2.69 -16.86
C ASP A 85 -9.62 2.04 -17.94
N ALA A 86 -8.37 1.72 -17.64
CA ALA A 86 -7.47 1.01 -18.53
C ALA A 86 -7.92 -0.44 -18.79
N ALA A 87 -8.38 -1.14 -17.76
CA ALA A 87 -8.75 -2.55 -17.86
C ALA A 87 -10.16 -2.77 -18.47
N LEU A 88 -11.10 -1.89 -18.20
CA LEU A 88 -12.50 -2.04 -18.60
C LEU A 88 -12.94 -1.07 -19.69
N GLY A 89 -12.19 0.00 -19.92
CA GLY A 89 -12.61 1.15 -20.74
C GLY A 89 -13.49 2.14 -19.94
N GLU A 90 -13.29 3.45 -20.15
CA GLU A 90 -13.88 4.51 -19.32
C GLU A 90 -15.42 4.52 -19.28
N ASP A 91 -16.07 4.16 -20.41
CA ASP A 91 -17.52 4.31 -20.60
C ASP A 91 -18.27 2.98 -20.80
N THR A 92 -17.67 1.84 -20.46
CA THR A 92 -18.33 0.54 -20.61
C THR A 92 -19.42 0.32 -19.57
N PRO A 93 -20.44 -0.52 -19.85
CA PRO A 93 -21.48 -0.89 -18.88
C PRO A 93 -20.88 -1.46 -17.60
N GLU A 94 -19.84 -2.28 -17.70
CA GLU A 94 -19.13 -2.90 -16.58
C GLU A 94 -18.47 -1.84 -15.72
N ARG A 95 -17.77 -0.87 -16.33
CA ARG A 95 -17.08 0.20 -15.62
C ARG A 95 -18.05 1.10 -14.85
N ARG A 96 -19.21 1.39 -15.42
CA ARG A 96 -20.25 2.22 -14.76
C ARG A 96 -20.85 1.58 -13.52
N ARG A 97 -20.69 0.28 -13.33
CA ARG A 97 -21.16 -0.46 -12.15
C ARG A 97 -20.20 -0.33 -10.97
N ILE A 98 -18.98 0.19 -11.19
CA ILE A 98 -17.97 0.40 -10.15
C ILE A 98 -17.86 1.88 -9.84
N GLU A 99 -18.16 2.26 -8.61
CA GLU A 99 -17.97 3.62 -8.09
C GLU A 99 -16.74 3.66 -7.18
N VAL A 100 -15.78 4.54 -7.49
CA VAL A 100 -14.59 4.74 -6.66
C VAL A 100 -14.65 6.14 -6.07
N ASN A 101 -14.69 6.24 -4.74
CA ASN A 101 -14.76 7.53 -4.06
C ASN A 101 -13.99 7.54 -2.74
N THR A 102 -13.61 8.76 -2.34
CA THR A 102 -13.17 8.96 -0.97
C THR A 102 -14.35 8.87 -0.03
N VAL A 103 -14.08 8.53 1.22
CA VAL A 103 -15.09 8.41 2.27
C VAL A 103 -16.01 9.62 2.36
N HIS A 104 -15.43 10.84 2.30
CA HIS A 104 -16.20 12.08 2.37
C HIS A 104 -17.11 12.30 1.15
N SER A 105 -16.75 11.71 0.02
CA SER A 105 -17.52 11.84 -1.24
C SER A 105 -18.49 10.68 -1.46
N PHE A 106 -18.38 9.61 -0.68
CA PHE A 106 -19.24 8.43 -0.78
C PHE A 106 -20.52 8.64 0.04
N GLN A 107 -21.22 9.76 -0.21
CA GLN A 107 -22.45 10.09 0.52
C GLN A 107 -23.68 9.69 -0.29
N GLY A 108 -24.53 8.84 0.31
CA GLY A 108 -25.90 8.61 -0.14
C GLY A 108 -26.18 7.35 -0.98
N GLY A 109 -25.16 6.62 -1.43
CA GLY A 109 -25.38 5.41 -2.25
C GLY A 109 -25.04 4.11 -1.52
N GLU A 110 -25.94 3.15 -1.48
CA GLU A 110 -25.64 1.77 -1.08
C GLU A 110 -25.19 0.98 -2.32
N LYS A 111 -24.26 0.05 -2.13
CA LYS A 111 -23.77 -0.88 -3.17
C LYS A 111 -23.95 -2.33 -2.70
N ASP A 112 -24.06 -3.23 -3.66
CA ASP A 112 -24.15 -4.65 -3.32
C ASP A 112 -22.85 -5.13 -2.65
N VAL A 113 -21.69 -4.69 -3.15
CA VAL A 113 -20.37 -4.95 -2.58
C VAL A 113 -19.69 -3.63 -2.26
N ILE A 114 -19.10 -3.52 -1.07
CA ILE A 114 -18.18 -2.44 -0.69
C ILE A 114 -16.78 -3.02 -0.48
N ILE A 115 -15.82 -2.48 -1.18
CA ILE A 115 -14.38 -2.72 -0.97
C ILE A 115 -13.82 -1.49 -0.26
N CYS A 116 -13.42 -1.64 0.98
CA CYS A 116 -12.79 -0.58 1.78
C CYS A 116 -11.27 -0.82 1.79
N ASP A 117 -10.52 0.08 1.20
CA ASP A 117 -9.07 0.00 1.17
C ASP A 117 -8.48 0.94 2.23
N SER A 118 -7.76 0.39 3.19
CA SER A 118 -7.10 1.17 4.23
C SER A 118 -5.94 2.01 3.72
N VAL A 119 -5.31 1.61 2.62
CA VAL A 119 -4.12 2.22 2.00
C VAL A 119 -2.87 2.16 2.88
N GLU A 120 -3.02 2.26 4.19
CA GLU A 120 -1.93 2.39 5.17
C GLU A 120 -1.02 1.15 5.17
N SER A 121 0.28 1.39 4.99
CA SER A 121 1.32 0.37 4.94
C SER A 121 2.70 0.98 5.20
N GLU A 122 3.76 0.18 5.05
CA GLU A 122 5.14 0.67 5.13
C GLU A 122 5.40 1.76 4.07
N GLY A 123 6.46 2.54 4.26
CA GLY A 123 6.88 3.63 3.36
C GLY A 123 6.60 5.03 3.87
N MET A 124 5.57 5.22 4.68
CA MET A 124 5.22 6.51 5.28
C MET A 124 4.75 6.34 6.72
N ASP A 125 4.86 7.42 7.51
CA ASP A 125 4.28 7.43 8.85
C ASP A 125 2.76 7.36 8.78
N THR A 126 2.14 6.74 9.78
CA THR A 126 0.67 6.65 9.90
C THR A 126 0.05 8.04 9.88
N ASN A 127 -1.09 8.19 9.20
CA ASN A 127 -1.79 9.45 9.17
C ASN A 127 -2.60 9.64 10.46
N TRP A 128 -2.59 10.86 11.00
CA TRP A 128 -3.45 11.28 12.11
C TRP A 128 -4.93 10.92 11.91
N PHE A 129 -5.37 10.83 10.65
CA PHE A 129 -6.71 10.43 10.25
C PHE A 129 -7.18 9.09 10.86
N PHE A 130 -6.22 8.18 11.12
CA PHE A 130 -6.49 6.87 11.71
C PHE A 130 -6.26 6.86 13.24
N PHE A 131 -5.86 7.98 13.85
CA PHE A 131 -5.76 8.10 15.29
C PHE A 131 -7.14 8.43 15.87
N ASP A 132 -7.60 7.62 16.77
CA ASP A 132 -8.83 7.83 17.54
C ASP A 132 -8.57 8.37 18.96
N GLU A 133 -7.30 8.70 19.26
CA GLU A 133 -6.89 9.30 20.51
C GLU A 133 -6.84 10.82 20.41
N GLY A 134 -7.63 11.48 21.23
CA GLY A 134 -7.58 12.92 21.47
C GLY A 134 -8.73 13.72 20.85
N SER A 135 -9.16 14.71 21.54
CA SER A 135 -10.23 15.70 21.34
C SER A 135 -11.41 15.28 20.44
N ARG A 136 -12.61 15.54 20.89
CA ARG A 136 -13.89 15.30 20.19
C ARG A 136 -13.97 15.86 18.75
N GLU A 137 -12.96 16.61 18.32
CA GLU A 137 -12.86 17.23 16.99
C GLU A 137 -12.26 16.32 15.91
N ASN A 138 -11.59 15.24 16.28
CA ASN A 138 -10.89 14.34 15.34
C ASN A 138 -11.50 12.92 15.27
N GLN A 139 -12.82 12.82 15.05
CA GLN A 139 -13.51 11.55 14.88
C GLN A 139 -13.59 11.07 13.42
N SER A 140 -12.60 11.36 12.60
CA SER A 140 -12.64 11.08 11.16
C SER A 140 -12.62 9.57 10.85
N ALA A 141 -11.80 8.80 11.55
CA ALA A 141 -11.70 7.36 11.31
C ALA A 141 -12.98 6.58 11.68
N PRO A 142 -13.63 6.82 12.85
CA PRO A 142 -14.91 6.21 13.16
C PRO A 142 -15.98 6.51 12.12
N LEU A 143 -16.08 7.76 11.68
CA LEU A 143 -17.04 8.18 10.66
C LEU A 143 -16.77 7.50 9.33
N MET A 144 -15.51 7.37 8.93
CA MET A 144 -15.11 6.68 7.72
C MET A 144 -15.53 5.23 7.73
N LEU A 145 -15.15 4.50 8.76
CA LEU A 145 -15.45 3.08 8.87
C LEU A 145 -16.96 2.85 8.94
N ASN A 146 -17.68 3.70 9.65
CA ASN A 146 -19.15 3.62 9.71
C ASN A 146 -19.77 3.84 8.33
N VAL A 147 -19.33 4.86 7.59
CA VAL A 147 -19.81 5.10 6.22
C VAL A 147 -19.51 3.89 5.33
N ALA A 148 -18.28 3.36 5.34
CA ALA A 148 -17.90 2.24 4.50
C ALA A 148 -18.73 0.98 4.83
N VAL A 149 -18.84 0.59 6.10
CA VAL A 149 -19.55 -0.61 6.53
C VAL A 149 -21.05 -0.50 6.25
N THR A 150 -21.67 0.66 6.55
CA THR A 150 -23.12 0.84 6.40
C THR A 150 -23.61 0.98 4.96
N ARG A 151 -22.70 1.09 3.97
CA ARG A 151 -23.06 1.16 2.55
C ARG A 151 -23.10 -0.20 1.86
N ALA A 152 -22.65 -1.25 2.49
CA ALA A 152 -22.69 -2.60 1.95
C ALA A 152 -24.08 -3.23 2.12
N LYS A 153 -24.73 -3.62 1.01
CA LYS A 153 -26.01 -4.36 1.05
C LYS A 153 -25.81 -5.84 1.29
N SER A 154 -24.76 -6.40 0.72
CA SER A 154 -24.56 -7.85 0.71
C SER A 154 -23.19 -8.25 1.17
N LYS A 155 -22.14 -7.49 0.83
CA LYS A 155 -20.77 -7.84 1.18
C LYS A 155 -19.90 -6.62 1.46
N PHE A 156 -19.16 -6.70 2.55
CA PHE A 156 -18.13 -5.74 2.93
C PHE A 156 -16.76 -6.42 2.92
N ILE A 157 -15.82 -5.87 2.19
CA ILE A 157 -14.44 -6.36 2.06
C ILE A 157 -13.50 -5.27 2.56
N LEU A 158 -12.65 -5.59 3.52
CA LEU A 158 -11.59 -4.71 3.99
C LEU A 158 -10.23 -5.20 3.46
N LEU A 159 -9.51 -4.32 2.75
CA LEU A 159 -8.11 -4.52 2.40
C LEU A 159 -7.23 -3.83 3.45
N ALA A 160 -6.33 -4.56 4.07
CA ALA A 160 -5.49 -4.02 5.13
C ALA A 160 -4.15 -4.75 5.26
N ASN A 161 -3.06 -4.01 5.44
CA ASN A 161 -1.83 -4.55 5.98
C ASN A 161 -1.98 -4.68 7.50
N VAL A 162 -2.44 -5.85 7.91
CA VAL A 162 -2.82 -6.13 9.31
C VAL A 162 -1.62 -6.00 10.25
N SER A 163 -0.46 -6.49 9.85
CA SER A 163 0.78 -6.40 10.63
C SER A 163 1.18 -4.94 10.86
N PHE A 164 1.13 -4.11 9.82
CA PHE A 164 1.42 -2.69 9.93
C PHE A 164 0.45 -1.96 10.87
N ILE A 165 -0.84 -2.23 10.74
CA ILE A 165 -1.87 -1.63 11.58
C ILE A 165 -1.66 -2.02 13.05
N HIS A 166 -1.37 -3.28 13.35
CA HIS A 166 -1.11 -3.69 14.71
C HIS A 166 0.12 -3.03 15.32
N GLN A 167 1.16 -2.80 14.52
CA GLN A 167 2.42 -2.20 14.98
C GLN A 167 2.33 -0.68 15.14
N LYS A 168 1.66 -0.01 14.20
CA LYS A 168 1.76 1.45 14.04
C LYS A 168 0.54 2.23 14.49
N PHE A 169 -0.65 1.64 14.51
CA PHE A 169 -1.84 2.36 14.93
C PHE A 169 -1.95 2.38 16.45
N HIS A 170 -2.12 3.58 17.01
CA HIS A 170 -2.32 3.78 18.44
C HIS A 170 -3.79 3.66 18.86
N GLY A 171 -4.72 3.91 17.92
CA GLY A 171 -6.15 3.87 18.17
C GLY A 171 -6.73 2.44 18.25
N HIS A 172 -7.92 2.35 18.85
CA HIS A 172 -8.59 1.07 19.07
C HIS A 172 -9.64 0.74 18.01
N ILE A 173 -10.28 1.73 17.39
CA ILE A 173 -11.45 1.52 16.51
C ILE A 173 -11.09 0.66 15.30
N PHE A 174 -9.98 0.96 14.63
CA PHE A 174 -9.58 0.16 13.47
C PHE A 174 -9.15 -1.26 13.89
N LYS A 175 -8.45 -1.40 15.01
CA LYS A 175 -8.09 -2.71 15.56
C LYS A 175 -9.30 -3.52 15.98
N ASN A 176 -10.32 -2.88 16.59
CA ASN A 176 -11.58 -3.52 16.93
C ASN A 176 -12.34 -4.00 15.69
N LEU A 177 -12.31 -3.23 14.60
CA LEU A 177 -12.88 -3.68 13.32
C LEU A 177 -12.14 -4.91 12.77
N LEU A 178 -10.81 -4.90 12.79
CA LEU A 178 -10.02 -6.07 12.37
C LEU A 178 -10.37 -7.31 13.19
N GLU A 179 -10.49 -7.15 14.51
CA GLU A 179 -10.84 -8.24 15.40
C GLU A 179 -12.26 -8.76 15.15
N LEU A 180 -13.22 -7.85 14.94
CA LEU A 180 -14.59 -8.22 14.55
C LEU A 180 -14.62 -9.02 13.24
N LEU A 181 -13.88 -8.58 12.23
CA LEU A 181 -13.78 -9.27 10.95
C LEU A 181 -13.14 -10.65 11.09
N ARG A 182 -12.14 -10.79 11.96
CA ARG A 182 -11.52 -12.09 12.27
C ARG A 182 -12.47 -13.05 12.97
N GLN A 183 -13.33 -12.55 13.85
CA GLN A 183 -14.26 -13.39 14.62
C GLN A 183 -15.51 -13.77 13.85
N GLN A 184 -16.01 -12.90 12.99
CA GLN A 184 -17.34 -13.03 12.37
C GLN A 184 -17.30 -13.12 10.84
N GLY A 185 -16.15 -12.91 10.21
CA GLY A 185 -15.96 -12.90 8.77
C GLY A 185 -15.01 -13.98 8.27
N ALA A 186 -14.77 -13.96 6.96
CA ALA A 186 -13.66 -14.69 6.35
C ALA A 186 -12.39 -13.85 6.38
N VAL A 187 -11.27 -14.48 6.70
CA VAL A 187 -9.93 -13.87 6.62
C VAL A 187 -9.13 -14.59 5.55
N LEU A 188 -8.68 -13.84 4.56
CA LEU A 188 -7.91 -14.34 3.43
C LEU A 188 -6.58 -13.58 3.36
N SER A 189 -5.51 -14.26 3.00
CA SER A 189 -4.29 -13.59 2.57
C SER A 189 -4.44 -13.15 1.12
N ALA A 190 -3.85 -12.02 0.75
CA ALA A 190 -3.87 -11.53 -0.63
C ALA A 190 -3.34 -12.56 -1.63
N SER A 191 -2.33 -13.34 -1.24
CA SER A 191 -1.75 -14.43 -2.04
C SER A 191 -2.74 -15.57 -2.33
N GLN A 192 -3.72 -15.81 -1.47
CA GLN A 192 -4.73 -16.87 -1.66
C GLN A 192 -5.78 -16.52 -2.70
N LEU A 193 -5.92 -15.25 -3.05
CA LEU A 193 -6.94 -14.82 -4.01
C LEU A 193 -6.62 -15.26 -5.45
N GLY A 194 -5.36 -15.53 -5.75
CA GLY A 194 -4.92 -15.87 -7.11
C GLY A 194 -5.16 -14.76 -8.13
N ILE A 195 -5.28 -13.52 -7.65
CA ILE A 195 -5.45 -12.31 -8.45
C ILE A 195 -4.39 -11.28 -8.03
N GLY A 196 -3.63 -10.79 -8.98
CA GLY A 196 -2.88 -9.54 -8.90
C GLY A 196 -1.63 -9.49 -8.03
N PHE A 197 -1.14 -10.60 -7.48
CA PHE A 197 0.14 -10.63 -6.79
C PHE A 197 0.95 -11.85 -7.20
N GLN A 198 1.51 -11.85 -8.41
CA GLN A 198 2.44 -12.88 -8.85
C GLN A 198 3.73 -12.28 -9.42
N THR A 199 4.80 -12.79 -8.95
CA THR A 199 6.16 -12.36 -8.85
C THR A 199 6.95 -11.98 -10.11
N ALA A 200 6.78 -12.59 -11.25
CA ALA A 200 7.59 -12.27 -12.45
C ALA A 200 6.75 -11.66 -13.60
N GLU A 201 5.45 -11.88 -13.57
CA GLU A 201 4.49 -11.25 -14.48
C GLU A 201 4.12 -9.84 -14.01
N GLU A 202 4.38 -9.51 -12.74
CA GLU A 202 4.20 -8.21 -12.11
C GLU A 202 5.06 -7.10 -12.73
N GLU A 203 6.23 -7.40 -13.28
CA GLU A 203 7.03 -6.41 -14.01
C GLU A 203 6.27 -5.85 -15.22
N CYS A 204 5.50 -6.68 -15.90
CA CYS A 204 4.69 -6.24 -17.03
C CYS A 204 3.48 -5.42 -16.57
N GLU A 205 2.84 -5.78 -15.45
CA GLU A 205 1.72 -5.01 -14.89
C GLU A 205 2.18 -3.71 -14.26
N ILE A 206 3.32 -3.68 -13.56
CA ILE A 206 3.92 -2.46 -13.02
C ILE A 206 4.36 -1.55 -14.18
N GLN A 207 4.93 -2.04 -15.26
CA GLN A 207 5.22 -1.26 -16.46
C GLN A 207 3.95 -0.72 -17.10
N GLN A 208 2.90 -1.52 -17.26
CA GLN A 208 1.61 -1.04 -17.76
C GLN A 208 0.98 0.00 -16.84
N LEU A 209 1.07 -0.17 -15.52
CA LEU A 209 0.58 0.81 -14.55
C LEU A 209 1.42 2.08 -14.54
N GLN A 210 2.72 1.99 -14.81
CA GLN A 210 3.59 3.15 -15.02
C GLN A 210 3.22 3.91 -16.29
N GLU A 211 2.87 3.22 -17.35
CA GLU A 211 2.34 3.83 -18.59
C GLU A 211 0.98 4.49 -18.35
N ILE A 212 0.11 3.86 -17.56
CA ILE A 212 -1.20 4.41 -17.16
C ILE A 212 -1.06 5.67 -16.29
N MET A 213 -0.05 5.72 -15.43
CA MET A 213 0.21 6.87 -14.54
C MET A 213 0.89 8.06 -15.23
N SER A 214 1.00 8.06 -16.54
CA SER A 214 1.72 9.03 -17.40
C SER A 214 3.21 9.16 -17.05
N ILE A 215 4.03 8.66 -17.94
CA ILE A 215 5.49 8.54 -17.87
C ILE A 215 6.21 9.86 -17.55
N GLU A 216 5.62 10.99 -17.85
CA GLU A 216 6.21 12.32 -17.58
C GLU A 216 6.31 12.64 -16.10
N ASP A 217 5.38 12.17 -15.27
CA ASP A 217 5.39 12.38 -13.81
C ASP A 217 6.33 11.42 -13.08
N LEU A 218 6.75 10.32 -13.71
CA LEU A 218 7.61 9.29 -13.12
C LEU A 218 9.10 9.48 -13.44
N LYS A 219 9.44 10.31 -14.43
CA LYS A 219 10.84 10.55 -14.84
C LYS A 219 11.59 11.56 -13.99
N GLN A 220 10.91 12.27 -13.10
CA GLN A 220 11.55 13.20 -12.17
C GLN A 220 11.56 12.58 -10.78
N TYR A 221 12.73 12.08 -10.34
CA TYR A 221 12.98 11.67 -8.96
C TYR A 221 13.06 12.91 -8.05
N ASP A 222 11.96 13.61 -7.91
CA ASP A 222 11.84 14.62 -6.88
C ASP A 222 11.62 13.95 -5.50
N THR A 223 11.63 14.74 -4.45
CA THR A 223 11.44 14.26 -3.08
C THR A 223 10.11 13.50 -2.89
N ASN A 224 9.15 13.70 -3.79
CA ASN A 224 7.80 13.13 -3.69
C ASN A 224 7.65 11.81 -4.45
N SER A 225 8.35 11.66 -5.58
CA SER A 225 8.29 10.47 -6.44
C SER A 225 9.41 9.45 -6.15
N PHE A 226 10.48 9.88 -5.46
CA PHE A 226 11.66 9.05 -5.20
C PHE A 226 11.30 7.67 -4.62
N TRP A 227 10.46 7.64 -3.59
CA TRP A 227 10.12 6.40 -2.90
C TRP A 227 9.27 5.44 -3.74
N GLY A 228 8.43 6.00 -4.62
CA GLY A 228 7.61 5.23 -5.56
C GLY A 228 8.45 4.45 -6.56
N ASN A 229 9.59 4.99 -6.92
CA ASN A 229 10.46 4.40 -7.93
C ASN A 229 11.55 3.51 -7.33
N ILE A 230 12.19 3.96 -6.23
CA ILE A 230 13.34 3.24 -5.66
C ILE A 230 12.95 1.92 -5.00
N ILE A 231 11.74 1.79 -4.46
CA ILE A 231 11.35 0.57 -3.75
C ILE A 231 11.13 -0.61 -4.70
N PRO A 232 10.43 -0.48 -5.83
CA PRO A 232 10.42 -1.51 -6.86
C PRO A 232 11.83 -1.91 -7.31
N ASP A 233 12.69 -0.94 -7.61
CA ASP A 233 14.06 -1.21 -8.05
C ASP A 233 14.86 -1.98 -6.99
N LEU A 234 14.72 -1.63 -5.72
CA LEU A 234 15.37 -2.35 -4.62
C LEU A 234 14.83 -3.78 -4.43
N LYS A 235 13.58 -4.04 -4.81
CA LYS A 235 13.02 -5.40 -4.77
C LYS A 235 13.55 -6.31 -5.90
N HIS A 236 14.02 -5.73 -7.00
CA HIS A 236 14.50 -6.44 -8.19
C HIS A 236 16.02 -6.43 -8.36
N VAL A 237 16.76 -6.26 -7.27
CA VAL A 237 18.23 -6.30 -7.28
C VAL A 237 18.72 -7.70 -7.63
N HIS A 238 19.58 -7.79 -8.64
CA HIS A 238 20.15 -9.05 -9.10
C HIS A 238 21.61 -9.28 -8.69
N ASN A 239 22.33 -8.22 -8.27
CA ASN A 239 23.73 -8.30 -7.92
C ASN A 239 24.04 -7.44 -6.68
N ARG A 240 23.84 -6.12 -6.78
CA ARG A 240 24.26 -5.22 -5.70
C ARG A 240 23.49 -3.91 -5.67
N VAL A 241 23.40 -3.34 -4.47
CA VAL A 241 23.01 -1.95 -4.24
C VAL A 241 24.16 -1.20 -3.59
N ILE A 242 24.53 -0.05 -4.14
CA ILE A 242 25.52 0.85 -3.54
C ILE A 242 24.85 2.18 -3.25
N ILE A 243 24.87 2.61 -1.98
CA ILE A 243 24.21 3.83 -1.52
C ILE A 243 25.26 4.78 -0.98
N PHE A 244 25.30 5.98 -1.54
CA PHE A 244 26.06 7.11 -0.99
C PHE A 244 25.09 8.00 -0.24
N CYS A 245 25.17 8.00 1.09
CA CYS A 245 24.28 8.75 1.97
C CYS A 245 25.09 9.39 3.10
N PRO A 246 25.33 10.72 3.07
CA PRO A 246 26.19 11.39 4.07
C PRO A 246 25.71 11.20 5.51
N PHE A 247 24.39 11.14 5.71
CA PHE A 247 23.79 11.06 7.04
C PHE A 247 22.74 9.96 7.10
N VAL A 248 22.94 8.98 7.96
CA VAL A 248 21.92 7.98 8.28
C VAL A 248 20.85 8.61 9.17
N ARG A 249 19.58 8.41 8.81
CA ARG A 249 18.43 8.91 9.57
C ARG A 249 17.53 7.75 9.95
N LYS A 250 17.11 7.71 11.23
CA LYS A 250 16.34 6.61 11.80
C LYS A 250 15.12 6.25 10.93
N GLN A 251 14.30 7.23 10.62
CA GLN A 251 13.09 7.02 9.81
C GLN A 251 13.38 6.32 8.48
N ARG A 252 14.49 6.68 7.81
CA ARG A 252 14.85 6.12 6.50
C ARG A 252 15.44 4.72 6.63
N ILE A 253 16.29 4.53 7.62
CA ILE A 253 16.88 3.21 7.87
C ILE A 253 15.79 2.23 8.30
N ASP A 254 14.90 2.59 9.21
CA ASP A 254 13.78 1.74 9.64
C ASP A 254 12.90 1.29 8.46
N GLN A 255 12.72 2.15 7.45
CA GLN A 255 11.96 1.83 6.24
C GLN A 255 12.69 0.88 5.29
N LEU A 256 14.00 1.05 5.12
CA LEU A 256 14.80 0.31 4.14
C LEU A 256 15.41 -0.98 4.71
N LEU A 257 15.59 -1.07 6.02
CA LEU A 257 16.25 -2.20 6.66
C LEU A 257 15.63 -3.56 6.31
N PRO A 258 14.29 -3.72 6.28
CA PRO A 258 13.68 -4.98 5.88
C PRO A 258 13.98 -5.36 4.41
N LEU A 259 14.09 -4.37 3.53
CA LEU A 259 14.45 -4.60 2.12
C LEU A 259 15.92 -4.99 2.00
N PHE A 260 16.81 -4.28 2.68
CA PHE A 260 18.24 -4.61 2.69
C PHE A 260 18.47 -6.04 3.21
N LYS A 261 17.76 -6.41 4.25
CA LYS A 261 17.78 -7.78 4.77
C LYS A 261 17.40 -8.81 3.70
N LYS A 262 16.28 -8.61 2.99
CA LYS A 262 15.86 -9.50 1.90
C LYS A 262 16.90 -9.58 0.79
N ILE A 263 17.48 -8.44 0.39
CA ILE A 263 18.54 -8.38 -0.63
C ILE A 263 19.75 -9.20 -0.19
N THR A 264 20.21 -9.05 1.04
CA THR A 264 21.37 -9.79 1.55
C THR A 264 21.06 -11.28 1.76
N GLU A 265 19.88 -11.64 2.21
CA GLU A 265 19.42 -13.03 2.34
C GLU A 265 19.32 -13.73 0.98
N SER A 266 19.02 -13.00 -0.10
CA SER A 266 19.04 -13.51 -1.47
C SER A 266 20.45 -13.63 -2.08
N GLY A 267 21.50 -13.35 -1.32
CA GLY A 267 22.89 -13.44 -1.75
C GLY A 267 23.41 -12.19 -2.48
N ASN A 268 22.61 -11.15 -2.60
CA ASN A 268 23.00 -9.89 -3.23
C ASN A 268 23.68 -8.94 -2.22
N GLN A 269 24.45 -7.98 -2.72
CA GLN A 269 25.23 -7.08 -1.86
C GLN A 269 24.52 -5.77 -1.60
N VAL A 270 24.52 -5.31 -0.35
CA VAL A 270 24.14 -3.94 0.04
C VAL A 270 25.38 -3.24 0.59
N ILE A 271 25.83 -2.20 -0.09
CA ILE A 271 27.02 -1.41 0.29
C ILE A 271 26.58 0.03 0.55
N ILE A 272 26.85 0.53 1.75
CA ILE A 272 26.43 1.89 2.16
C ILE A 272 27.69 2.70 2.52
N TYR A 273 27.88 3.79 1.81
CA TYR A 273 28.89 4.80 2.17
C TYR A 273 28.21 5.90 2.98
N THR A 274 28.76 6.21 4.15
CA THR A 274 28.25 7.27 5.02
C THR A 274 29.40 8.00 5.72
N ARG A 275 29.10 9.15 6.32
CA ARG A 275 30.07 9.91 7.11
C ARG A 275 30.38 9.24 8.44
N PRO A 276 31.53 9.54 9.05
CA PRO A 276 31.85 9.15 10.42
C PRO A 276 30.75 9.63 11.39
N VAL A 277 30.51 8.88 12.44
CA VAL A 277 29.56 9.27 13.50
C VAL A 277 29.89 10.65 14.07
N SER A 278 31.18 10.99 14.19
CA SER A 278 31.67 12.28 14.68
C SER A 278 31.30 13.50 13.80
N GLU A 279 30.92 13.28 12.54
CA GLU A 279 30.44 14.35 11.64
C GLU A 279 28.90 14.56 11.71
N HIS A 280 28.18 13.74 12.49
CA HIS A 280 26.78 13.97 12.80
C HIS A 280 26.64 14.99 13.95
N GLN A 281 25.47 15.62 14.06
CA GLN A 281 25.16 16.47 15.21
C GLN A 281 25.31 15.68 16.52
N ASP A 282 25.87 16.30 17.56
CA ASP A 282 26.20 15.63 18.83
C ASP A 282 25.03 14.88 19.43
N SER A 283 23.84 15.50 19.41
CA SER A 283 22.60 14.90 19.90
C SER A 283 22.15 13.65 19.11
N TYR A 284 22.71 13.44 17.92
CA TYR A 284 22.32 12.34 17.03
C TYR A 284 23.40 11.26 16.88
N GLN A 285 24.60 11.45 17.42
CA GLN A 285 25.72 10.53 17.22
C GLN A 285 25.45 9.11 17.75
N THR A 286 24.84 9.00 18.92
CA THR A 286 24.45 7.70 19.50
C THR A 286 23.44 6.97 18.60
N THR A 287 22.45 7.68 18.10
CA THR A 287 21.46 7.13 17.17
C THR A 287 22.12 6.69 15.86
N ALA A 288 22.99 7.54 15.27
CA ALA A 288 23.70 7.21 14.03
C ALA A 288 24.57 5.94 14.19
N ARG A 289 25.25 5.79 15.33
CA ARG A 289 26.03 4.57 15.63
C ARG A 289 25.11 3.34 15.67
N SER A 290 24.02 3.39 16.41
CA SER A 290 23.07 2.28 16.51
C SER A 290 22.48 1.89 15.15
N LEU A 291 22.20 2.87 14.28
CA LEU A 291 21.68 2.62 12.93
C LEU A 291 22.71 1.94 12.04
N ILE A 292 23.97 2.38 12.09
CA ILE A 292 25.07 1.76 11.36
C ILE A 292 25.27 0.31 11.82
N ASP A 293 25.20 0.05 13.11
CA ASP A 293 25.31 -1.30 13.65
C ASP A 293 24.13 -2.19 13.25
N SER A 294 22.91 -1.63 13.21
CA SER A 294 21.72 -2.34 12.70
C SER A 294 21.89 -2.73 11.22
N LEU A 295 22.37 -1.81 10.37
CA LEU A 295 22.65 -2.11 8.97
C LEU A 295 23.65 -3.26 8.79
N ARG A 296 24.74 -3.24 9.57
CA ARG A 296 25.74 -4.30 9.55
C ARG A 296 25.20 -5.65 10.01
N LYS A 297 24.33 -5.63 11.03
CA LYS A 297 23.68 -6.83 11.55
C LYS A 297 22.81 -7.52 10.51
N GLU A 298 22.15 -6.75 9.66
CA GLU A 298 21.33 -7.30 8.56
C GLU A 298 22.16 -7.54 7.27
N GLY A 299 23.48 -7.62 7.38
CA GLY A 299 24.38 -8.04 6.30
C GLY A 299 24.85 -6.92 5.37
N ALA A 300 24.48 -5.66 5.60
CA ALA A 300 24.99 -4.57 4.78
C ALA A 300 26.45 -4.23 5.11
N VAL A 301 27.26 -3.97 4.06
CA VAL A 301 28.62 -3.49 4.18
C VAL A 301 28.62 -1.98 4.34
N VAL A 302 28.84 -1.48 5.55
CA VAL A 302 28.88 -0.04 5.81
C VAL A 302 30.33 0.46 5.79
N ARG A 303 30.63 1.36 4.84
CA ARG A 303 31.93 2.01 4.65
C ARG A 303 31.86 3.47 5.08
N ILE A 304 32.84 3.89 5.86
CA ILE A 304 32.92 5.25 6.39
C ILE A 304 33.82 6.09 5.50
N ARG A 305 33.29 7.24 5.02
CA ARG A 305 34.02 8.20 4.19
C ARG A 305 33.85 9.61 4.74
N LYS A 306 34.93 10.26 5.11
CA LYS A 306 34.95 11.65 5.59
C LYS A 306 34.57 12.63 4.49
N ASN A 307 33.95 13.75 4.88
CA ASN A 307 33.62 14.87 4.00
C ASN A 307 32.77 14.48 2.77
N MET A 308 32.01 13.42 2.87
CA MET A 308 31.14 12.96 1.79
C MET A 308 29.91 13.86 1.66
N HIS A 309 29.54 14.23 0.44
CA HIS A 309 28.37 15.05 0.13
C HIS A 309 27.43 14.38 -0.87
N GLU A 310 27.91 13.33 -1.53
CA GLU A 310 27.22 12.60 -2.56
C GLU A 310 25.95 11.95 -2.00
N LYS A 311 24.87 12.00 -2.79
CA LYS A 311 23.60 11.32 -2.55
C LYS A 311 23.23 10.60 -3.83
N VAL A 312 23.70 9.37 -3.95
CA VAL A 312 23.56 8.54 -5.15
C VAL A 312 23.20 7.12 -4.72
N ILE A 313 22.35 6.48 -5.47
CA ILE A 313 22.08 5.06 -5.35
C ILE A 313 22.45 4.42 -6.69
N LEU A 314 23.19 3.34 -6.62
CA LEU A 314 23.50 2.50 -7.77
C LEU A 314 22.82 1.15 -7.51
N ILE A 315 21.99 0.72 -8.44
CA ILE A 315 21.33 -0.57 -8.39
C ILE A 315 21.84 -1.38 -9.58
N ASP A 316 22.52 -2.48 -9.29
CA ASP A 316 23.27 -3.25 -10.27
C ASP A 316 24.25 -2.32 -11.02
N ASP A 317 24.02 -2.02 -12.30
CA ASP A 317 24.86 -1.13 -13.09
C ASP A 317 24.14 0.18 -13.48
N THR A 318 22.96 0.44 -12.87
CA THR A 318 22.14 1.63 -13.15
C THR A 318 22.31 2.68 -12.04
N ILE A 319 22.54 3.94 -12.43
CA ILE A 319 22.55 5.09 -11.51
C ILE A 319 21.11 5.59 -11.34
N VAL A 320 20.70 5.72 -10.09
CA VAL A 320 19.39 6.25 -9.72
C VAL A 320 19.54 7.51 -8.87
#